data_e4646792655ed192509296dadcd3f66a
#
_entry.id   e4646792655ed192509296dadcd3f66a
#
_cell.length_a   1.000
_cell.length_b   1.000
_cell.length_c   1.000
_cell.angle_alpha   90.00
_cell.angle_beta   90.00
_cell.angle_gamma   90.00
#
_symmetry.space_group_name_H-M   'P 1'
#
loop_
_entity.id
_entity.type
_entity.pdbx_description
1 polymer ?
#
loop_
_entity_poly.entity_id
_entity_poly.type
_entity_poly.pdbx_seq_one_letter_code
_entity_poly.pdbx_strand_id
1 'polypeptide(L)'
;MESVIVNRNCSGVMRKLHSKIRSSISNNRKIHVSRTVEEVRKFRSSIGLSKLGFVPTMGALHMGHISLVKAAVVESDIVAASIFVNPTQFSVGEDLDKYPRTFDEDMEMLKAAGVKFVFAPVLSEIYGKNVLCHVEPSDFSFIQEGKARPDFFRGVATIVCKLFNIVQPSISYFGQKDISQCILVKKMVEDLNIPGIIRVCETLREEDGLAMSSRNVYLSPEERRVANVLYRALSSAKARCSSGSDAVLSRVDLIAIVEDILKSEPMVSRVEYVSVASYTNMKELDIITTDTGAVISSAIRLGSVRLIDNVLFGAAEKNILI
;
A
#
# COMPACT_ATOMS: atom_id res chain seq x y z
N MET A 1 38.54 -31.07 6.51
CA MET A 1 38.27 -30.81 5.07
C MET A 1 36.81 -31.06 4.83
N GLU A 2 35.95 -30.02 5.02
CA GLU A 2 34.54 -30.08 4.68
C GLU A 2 34.26 -28.98 3.65
N SER A 3 33.86 -29.45 2.49
CA SER A 3 33.59 -28.63 1.30
C SER A 3 32.27 -27.89 1.42
N VAL A 4 32.34 -26.55 1.37
CA VAL A 4 31.20 -25.66 1.26
C VAL A 4 30.53 -25.88 -0.10
N ILE A 5 29.33 -26.43 -0.08
CA ILE A 5 28.44 -26.51 -1.26
C ILE A 5 27.82 -25.12 -1.48
N VAL A 6 28.42 -24.35 -2.37
CA VAL A 6 27.83 -23.08 -2.84
C VAL A 6 26.69 -23.40 -3.79
N ASN A 7 25.49 -22.98 -3.37
CA ASN A 7 24.23 -23.20 -4.07
C ASN A 7 24.22 -22.47 -5.44
N ARG A 8 24.41 -23.20 -6.55
CA ARG A 8 24.52 -22.68 -7.93
C ARG A 8 23.19 -22.23 -8.57
N ASN A 9 22.07 -22.30 -7.84
CA ASN A 9 20.77 -21.99 -8.42
C ASN A 9 20.38 -20.49 -8.43
N CYS A 10 21.03 -19.63 -7.65
CA CYS A 10 20.77 -18.19 -7.67
C CYS A 10 21.24 -17.47 -8.94
N SER A 11 22.26 -18.00 -9.62
CA SER A 11 22.83 -17.33 -10.81
C SER A 11 21.94 -17.43 -12.06
N GLY A 12 21.13 -18.47 -12.17
CA GLY A 12 20.22 -18.68 -13.31
C GLY A 12 18.98 -17.76 -13.27
N VAL A 13 18.44 -17.52 -12.10
CA VAL A 13 17.29 -16.62 -11.89
C VAL A 13 17.72 -15.17 -12.11
N MET A 14 18.88 -14.76 -11.59
CA MET A 14 19.41 -13.42 -11.79
C MET A 14 19.78 -13.13 -13.25
N ARG A 15 20.32 -14.10 -14.00
CA ARG A 15 20.60 -13.93 -15.44
C ARG A 15 19.31 -13.81 -16.27
N LYS A 16 18.25 -14.58 -15.97
CA LYS A 16 16.94 -14.42 -16.60
C LYS A 16 16.30 -13.08 -16.25
N LEU A 17 16.48 -12.60 -15.01
CA LEU A 17 16.02 -11.28 -14.58
C LEU A 17 16.71 -10.17 -15.37
N HIS A 18 18.05 -10.22 -15.50
CA HIS A 18 18.82 -9.25 -16.28
C HIS A 18 18.50 -9.28 -17.78
N SER A 19 18.22 -10.47 -18.36
CA SER A 19 17.85 -10.57 -19.77
C SER A 19 16.45 -10.03 -20.06
N LYS A 20 15.47 -10.29 -19.16
CA LYS A 20 14.13 -9.67 -19.26
C LYS A 20 14.18 -8.15 -19.08
N ILE A 21 14.97 -7.67 -18.14
CA ILE A 21 15.15 -6.21 -17.92
C ILE A 21 15.84 -5.59 -19.16
N ARG A 22 16.87 -6.19 -19.73
CA ARG A 22 17.54 -5.68 -20.93
C ARG A 22 16.62 -5.72 -22.19
N SER A 23 15.79 -6.75 -22.37
CA SER A 23 14.87 -6.81 -23.49
C SER A 23 13.70 -5.83 -23.37
N SER A 24 13.30 -5.45 -22.15
CA SER A 24 12.27 -4.43 -21.94
C SER A 24 12.79 -2.99 -22.15
N ILE A 25 14.08 -2.74 -21.91
CA ILE A 25 14.70 -1.40 -22.10
C ILE A 25 14.86 -1.07 -23.60
N SER A 26 14.95 -2.06 -24.51
CA SER A 26 15.20 -1.80 -25.94
C SER A 26 13.94 -1.51 -26.76
N ASN A 27 12.74 -1.60 -26.20
CA ASN A 27 11.50 -1.31 -26.91
C ASN A 27 10.93 0.04 -26.48
N ASN A 28 11.21 1.07 -27.25
CA ASN A 28 10.64 2.44 -27.16
C ASN A 28 9.13 2.41 -27.47
N ARG A 29 8.35 1.61 -26.73
CA ARG A 29 6.90 1.51 -26.90
C ARG A 29 6.25 2.64 -26.10
N LYS A 30 5.50 3.46 -26.82
CA LYS A 30 4.66 4.53 -26.29
C LYS A 30 3.74 3.94 -25.21
N ILE A 31 3.75 4.50 -23.99
CA ILE A 31 2.78 4.18 -22.95
C ILE A 31 1.39 4.63 -23.45
N HIS A 32 0.40 3.77 -23.31
CA HIS A 32 -0.97 4.09 -23.70
C HIS A 32 -1.74 4.66 -22.53
N VAL A 33 -2.35 5.84 -22.70
CA VAL A 33 -3.18 6.49 -21.70
C VAL A 33 -4.64 6.40 -22.14
N SER A 34 -5.50 5.85 -21.28
CA SER A 34 -6.95 5.84 -21.45
C SER A 34 -7.65 6.71 -20.44
N ARG A 35 -8.68 7.39 -20.89
CA ARG A 35 -9.51 8.28 -20.08
C ARG A 35 -10.90 7.72 -19.81
N THR A 36 -11.32 6.71 -20.58
CA THR A 36 -12.67 6.12 -20.49
C THR A 36 -12.62 4.63 -20.16
N VAL A 37 -13.70 4.16 -19.54
CA VAL A 37 -13.90 2.73 -19.22
C VAL A 37 -13.94 1.89 -20.50
N GLU A 38 -14.54 2.43 -21.57
CA GLU A 38 -14.62 1.74 -22.85
C GLU A 38 -13.23 1.46 -23.46
N GLU A 39 -12.33 2.44 -23.42
CA GLU A 39 -10.94 2.28 -23.90
C GLU A 39 -10.18 1.22 -23.08
N VAL A 40 -10.36 1.21 -21.76
CA VAL A 40 -9.75 0.18 -20.89
C VAL A 40 -10.26 -1.21 -21.24
N ARG A 41 -11.56 -1.39 -21.46
CA ARG A 41 -12.16 -2.66 -21.85
C ARG A 41 -11.67 -3.13 -23.22
N LYS A 42 -11.53 -2.22 -24.20
CA LYS A 42 -10.93 -2.52 -25.50
C LYS A 42 -9.48 -2.99 -25.35
N PHE A 43 -8.69 -2.28 -24.52
CA PHE A 43 -7.32 -2.70 -24.22
C PHE A 43 -7.32 -4.09 -23.56
N ARG A 44 -8.15 -4.31 -22.53
CA ARG A 44 -8.21 -5.61 -21.84
C ARG A 44 -8.55 -6.77 -22.80
N SER A 45 -9.50 -6.55 -23.70
CA SER A 45 -9.87 -7.54 -24.74
C SER A 45 -8.71 -7.80 -25.71
N SER A 46 -7.94 -6.78 -26.07
CA SER A 46 -6.84 -6.89 -27.04
C SER A 46 -5.65 -7.70 -26.54
N ILE A 47 -5.45 -7.79 -25.21
CA ILE A 47 -4.34 -8.54 -24.61
C ILE A 47 -4.68 -10.01 -24.32
N GLY A 48 -5.92 -10.42 -24.54
CA GLY A 48 -6.37 -11.79 -24.40
C GLY A 48 -6.08 -12.42 -23.03
N LEU A 49 -5.36 -13.55 -23.03
CA LEU A 49 -5.00 -14.31 -21.83
C LEU A 49 -3.71 -13.82 -21.14
N SER A 50 -3.10 -12.73 -21.61
CA SER A 50 -1.89 -12.18 -20.98
C SER A 50 -2.15 -11.84 -19.52
N LYS A 51 -1.21 -12.20 -18.66
CA LYS A 51 -1.24 -11.92 -17.23
C LYS A 51 -1.06 -10.43 -17.00
N LEU A 52 -2.13 -9.74 -16.61
CA LEU A 52 -2.15 -8.30 -16.37
C LEU A 52 -1.86 -7.99 -14.90
N GLY A 53 -0.74 -7.32 -14.63
CA GLY A 53 -0.43 -6.71 -13.35
C GLY A 53 -1.01 -5.31 -13.26
N PHE A 54 -1.55 -4.93 -12.10
CA PHE A 54 -2.18 -3.63 -11.90
C PHE A 54 -1.70 -2.94 -10.62
N VAL A 55 -1.35 -1.67 -10.74
CA VAL A 55 -0.96 -0.82 -9.62
C VAL A 55 -1.93 0.36 -9.54
N PRO A 56 -2.96 0.31 -8.66
CA PRO A 56 -3.86 1.44 -8.46
C PRO A 56 -3.17 2.55 -7.67
N THR A 57 -3.22 3.79 -8.18
CA THR A 57 -2.64 4.95 -7.51
C THR A 57 -3.54 6.18 -7.62
N MET A 58 -3.27 7.19 -6.80
CA MET A 58 -3.87 8.50 -6.90
C MET A 58 -2.96 9.54 -7.61
N GLY A 59 -1.82 9.10 -8.16
CA GLY A 59 -0.79 10.00 -8.68
C GLY A 59 0.14 10.53 -7.58
N ALA A 60 0.90 11.57 -7.88
CA ALA A 60 1.99 12.09 -7.05
C ALA A 60 2.97 10.97 -6.65
N LEU A 61 3.46 10.29 -7.68
CA LEU A 61 4.22 9.06 -7.52
C LEU A 61 5.57 9.31 -6.85
N HIS A 62 6.02 8.34 -6.07
CA HIS A 62 7.34 8.28 -5.45
C HIS A 62 7.91 6.87 -5.58
N MET A 63 9.15 6.66 -5.14
CA MET A 63 9.82 5.37 -5.29
C MET A 63 9.08 4.19 -4.64
N GLY A 64 8.26 4.44 -3.62
CA GLY A 64 7.36 3.44 -3.06
C GLY A 64 6.33 2.91 -4.07
N HIS A 65 5.73 3.77 -4.90
CA HIS A 65 4.84 3.33 -6.00
C HIS A 65 5.63 2.59 -7.09
N ILE A 66 6.83 3.08 -7.41
CA ILE A 66 7.69 2.46 -8.42
C ILE A 66 8.16 1.07 -7.99
N SER A 67 8.33 0.81 -6.69
CA SER A 67 8.64 -0.55 -6.19
C SER A 67 7.50 -1.53 -6.47
N LEU A 68 6.23 -1.10 -6.34
CA LEU A 68 5.06 -1.91 -6.72
C LEU A 68 5.05 -2.23 -8.22
N VAL A 69 5.32 -1.22 -9.06
CA VAL A 69 5.43 -1.41 -10.52
C VAL A 69 6.53 -2.40 -10.85
N LYS A 70 7.70 -2.30 -10.21
CA LYS A 70 8.81 -3.25 -10.42
C LYS A 70 8.43 -4.68 -10.03
N ALA A 71 7.73 -4.88 -8.91
CA ALA A 71 7.19 -6.17 -8.53
C ALA A 71 6.20 -6.70 -9.59
N ALA A 72 5.31 -5.83 -10.09
CA ALA A 72 4.37 -6.19 -11.16
C ALA A 72 5.07 -6.61 -12.45
N VAL A 73 6.13 -5.92 -12.87
CA VAL A 73 6.92 -6.24 -14.09
C VAL A 73 7.59 -7.61 -14.00
N VAL A 74 7.96 -8.04 -12.80
CA VAL A 74 8.57 -9.37 -12.59
C VAL A 74 7.57 -10.51 -12.76
N GLU A 75 6.32 -10.31 -12.30
CA GLU A 75 5.31 -11.38 -12.21
C GLU A 75 4.29 -11.37 -13.35
N SER A 76 4.20 -10.30 -14.15
CA SER A 76 3.14 -10.09 -15.15
C SER A 76 3.70 -9.92 -16.55
N ASP A 77 2.91 -10.27 -17.58
CA ASP A 77 3.28 -10.08 -18.97
C ASP A 77 3.12 -8.59 -19.39
N ILE A 78 2.10 -7.95 -18.85
CA ILE A 78 1.77 -6.54 -19.09
C ILE A 78 1.47 -5.88 -17.74
N VAL A 79 1.95 -4.65 -17.56
CA VAL A 79 1.66 -3.87 -16.35
C VAL A 79 0.83 -2.63 -16.73
N ALA A 80 -0.27 -2.47 -16.01
CA ALA A 80 -1.12 -1.28 -16.03
C ALA A 80 -1.04 -0.54 -14.69
N ALA A 81 -1.25 0.76 -14.71
CA ALA A 81 -1.46 1.57 -13.51
C ALA A 81 -2.72 2.42 -13.67
N SER A 82 -3.28 2.91 -12.56
CA SER A 82 -4.24 4.00 -12.60
C SER A 82 -3.70 5.24 -11.91
N ILE A 83 -4.13 6.41 -12.38
CA ILE A 83 -3.92 7.71 -11.75
C ILE A 83 -5.29 8.34 -11.58
N PHE A 84 -5.86 8.25 -10.36
CA PHE A 84 -7.17 8.81 -10.06
C PHE A 84 -7.26 9.24 -8.61
N VAL A 85 -7.33 10.55 -8.36
CA VAL A 85 -7.58 11.11 -7.02
C VAL A 85 -9.05 10.88 -6.69
N ASN A 86 -9.31 9.88 -5.84
CA ASN A 86 -10.67 9.48 -5.49
C ASN A 86 -11.25 10.37 -4.38
N PRO A 87 -12.23 11.25 -4.65
CA PRO A 87 -12.73 12.17 -3.63
C PRO A 87 -13.49 11.47 -2.50
N THR A 88 -14.06 10.29 -2.75
CA THR A 88 -14.90 9.59 -1.76
C THR A 88 -14.13 8.98 -0.61
N GLN A 89 -12.79 8.94 -0.69
CA GLN A 89 -11.91 8.49 0.38
C GLN A 89 -11.24 9.65 1.14
N PHE A 90 -11.73 10.87 0.98
CA PHE A 90 -11.31 12.04 1.75
C PHE A 90 -12.47 12.50 2.63
N SER A 91 -12.21 12.61 3.93
CA SER A 91 -13.15 13.17 4.87
C SER A 91 -13.20 14.70 4.74
N VAL A 92 -14.27 15.30 5.28
CA VAL A 92 -14.38 16.76 5.32
C VAL A 92 -13.19 17.37 6.07
N GLY A 93 -12.50 18.31 5.43
CA GLY A 93 -11.32 18.97 5.99
C GLY A 93 -9.99 18.24 5.75
N GLU A 94 -9.98 17.09 5.04
CA GLU A 94 -8.75 16.48 4.57
C GLU A 94 -8.17 17.22 3.34
N ASP A 95 -7.01 16.80 2.89
CA ASP A 95 -6.15 17.46 1.90
C ASP A 95 -6.56 17.24 0.43
N LEU A 96 -7.84 16.94 0.12
CA LEU A 96 -8.30 16.66 -1.25
C LEU A 96 -7.91 17.76 -2.24
N ASP A 97 -8.17 19.02 -1.88
CA ASP A 97 -7.90 20.17 -2.76
C ASP A 97 -6.41 20.44 -2.93
N LYS A 98 -5.63 20.11 -1.90
CA LYS A 98 -4.17 20.30 -1.86
C LYS A 98 -3.41 19.07 -2.34
N TYR A 99 -4.09 17.92 -2.53
CA TYR A 99 -3.42 16.68 -2.93
C TYR A 99 -2.63 16.89 -4.23
N PRO A 100 -1.32 16.53 -4.25
CA PRO A 100 -0.45 16.86 -5.38
C PRO A 100 -0.94 16.21 -6.68
N ARG A 101 -0.86 16.94 -7.78
CA ARG A 101 -1.23 16.49 -9.12
C ARG A 101 -0.06 16.73 -10.07
N THR A 102 0.73 15.70 -10.29
CA THR A 102 2.00 15.70 -11.03
C THR A 102 1.94 14.74 -12.22
N PHE A 103 0.88 14.87 -13.03
CA PHE A 103 0.56 13.86 -14.05
C PHE A 103 1.71 13.60 -15.03
N ASP A 104 2.39 14.64 -15.49
CA ASP A 104 3.46 14.49 -16.49
C ASP A 104 4.69 13.81 -15.90
N GLU A 105 5.09 14.17 -14.68
CA GLU A 105 6.16 13.51 -13.92
C GLU A 105 5.80 12.05 -13.61
N ASP A 106 4.55 11.80 -13.19
CA ASP A 106 4.04 10.47 -12.94
C ASP A 106 4.13 9.58 -14.19
N MET A 107 3.76 10.12 -15.34
CA MET A 107 3.83 9.40 -16.62
C MET A 107 5.27 9.04 -17.01
N GLU A 108 6.24 9.94 -16.81
CA GLU A 108 7.65 9.63 -17.07
C GLU A 108 8.17 8.56 -16.11
N MET A 109 7.81 8.61 -14.82
CA MET A 109 8.17 7.57 -13.84
C MET A 109 7.59 6.21 -14.22
N LEU A 110 6.30 6.14 -14.57
CA LEU A 110 5.63 4.89 -14.96
C LEU A 110 6.21 4.30 -16.25
N LYS A 111 6.49 5.14 -17.23
CA LYS A 111 7.13 4.75 -18.51
C LYS A 111 8.51 4.17 -18.26
N ALA A 112 9.34 4.84 -17.46
CA ALA A 112 10.68 4.37 -17.09
C ALA A 112 10.62 3.04 -16.32
N ALA A 113 9.62 2.83 -15.47
CA ALA A 113 9.42 1.61 -14.72
C ALA A 113 8.86 0.43 -15.55
N GLY A 114 8.38 0.67 -16.79
CA GLY A 114 7.94 -0.39 -17.70
C GLY A 114 6.42 -0.58 -17.79
N VAL A 115 5.62 0.34 -17.26
CA VAL A 115 4.16 0.36 -17.43
C VAL A 115 3.81 0.54 -18.92
N LYS A 116 2.83 -0.21 -19.41
CA LYS A 116 2.38 -0.16 -20.79
C LYS A 116 1.06 0.56 -20.97
N PHE A 117 0.25 0.60 -19.92
CA PHE A 117 -1.09 1.14 -19.96
C PHE A 117 -1.38 1.93 -18.68
N VAL A 118 -1.94 3.14 -18.83
CA VAL A 118 -2.38 3.98 -17.70
C VAL A 118 -3.84 4.34 -17.87
N PHE A 119 -4.64 4.03 -16.86
CA PHE A 119 -6.01 4.50 -16.76
C PHE A 119 -6.04 5.77 -15.89
N ALA A 120 -6.35 6.90 -16.51
CA ALA A 120 -6.38 8.20 -15.85
C ALA A 120 -7.74 8.89 -16.14
N PRO A 121 -8.84 8.38 -15.55
CA PRO A 121 -10.18 8.89 -15.81
C PRO A 121 -10.43 10.24 -15.16
N VAL A 122 -11.45 10.95 -15.67
CA VAL A 122 -12.08 12.08 -14.96
C VAL A 122 -13.12 11.58 -13.98
N LEU A 123 -13.49 12.43 -13.02
CA LEU A 123 -14.46 12.08 -11.97
C LEU A 123 -15.79 11.56 -12.51
N SER A 124 -16.31 12.22 -13.54
CA SER A 124 -17.60 11.84 -14.15
C SER A 124 -17.60 10.48 -14.86
N GLU A 125 -16.42 9.98 -15.24
CA GLU A 125 -16.26 8.64 -15.82
C GLU A 125 -16.39 7.54 -14.77
N ILE A 126 -15.91 7.81 -13.55
CA ILE A 126 -15.96 6.87 -12.44
C ILE A 126 -17.26 6.99 -11.66
N TYR A 127 -17.68 8.22 -11.38
CA TYR A 127 -18.90 8.52 -10.62
C TYR A 127 -19.84 9.35 -11.47
N GLY A 128 -20.93 8.72 -11.91
CA GLY A 128 -22.02 9.43 -12.60
C GLY A 128 -22.76 10.38 -11.67
N LYS A 129 -23.74 11.09 -12.21
CA LYS A 129 -24.51 12.09 -11.46
C LYS A 129 -25.31 11.50 -10.27
N ASN A 130 -25.74 10.23 -10.38
CA ASN A 130 -26.59 9.57 -9.38
C ASN A 130 -25.99 8.19 -9.04
N VAL A 131 -24.99 8.15 -8.16
CA VAL A 131 -24.40 6.89 -7.66
C VAL A 131 -25.32 6.33 -6.58
N LEU A 132 -25.86 5.12 -6.79
CA LEU A 132 -26.76 4.44 -5.86
C LEU A 132 -26.11 3.25 -5.16
N CYS A 133 -25.03 2.70 -5.71
CA CYS A 133 -24.37 1.49 -5.18
C CYS A 133 -22.97 1.80 -4.66
N HIS A 134 -22.67 1.30 -3.48
CA HIS A 134 -21.37 1.39 -2.84
C HIS A 134 -20.97 0.03 -2.29
N VAL A 135 -19.68 -0.18 -2.09
CA VAL A 135 -19.16 -1.31 -1.30
C VAL A 135 -18.99 -0.82 0.14
N GLU A 136 -19.73 -1.42 1.07
CA GLU A 136 -19.71 -1.04 2.49
C GLU A 136 -19.01 -2.10 3.33
N PRO A 137 -17.76 -1.88 3.73
CA PRO A 137 -17.04 -2.76 4.63
C PRO A 137 -17.38 -2.45 6.10
N SER A 138 -18.53 -2.89 6.57
CA SER A 138 -19.14 -2.49 7.85
C SER A 138 -18.22 -2.63 9.06
N ASP A 139 -17.41 -3.70 9.15
CA ASP A 139 -16.51 -3.92 10.28
C ASP A 139 -15.32 -2.94 10.28
N PHE A 140 -14.94 -2.40 9.12
CA PHE A 140 -13.79 -1.48 9.01
C PHE A 140 -14.06 -0.07 9.54
N SER A 141 -15.31 0.32 9.70
CA SER A 141 -15.65 1.57 10.39
C SER A 141 -15.35 1.53 11.89
N PHE A 142 -15.22 0.34 12.49
CA PHE A 142 -14.96 0.16 13.91
C PHE A 142 -13.46 -0.07 14.26
N ILE A 143 -12.59 -0.30 13.28
CA ILE A 143 -11.14 -0.34 13.54
C ILE A 143 -10.59 1.06 13.81
N GLN A 144 -9.37 1.17 14.37
CA GLN A 144 -8.82 2.46 14.79
C GLN A 144 -8.71 3.47 13.64
N GLU A 145 -8.21 3.05 12.47
CA GLU A 145 -8.15 3.92 11.28
C GLU A 145 -9.55 4.33 10.79
N GLY A 146 -10.55 3.42 10.83
CA GLY A 146 -11.93 3.71 10.44
C GLY A 146 -12.61 4.71 11.36
N LYS A 147 -12.35 4.64 12.67
CA LYS A 147 -12.82 5.63 13.65
C LYS A 147 -12.16 6.99 13.44
N ALA A 148 -10.87 7.00 13.10
CA ALA A 148 -10.14 8.25 12.83
C ALA A 148 -10.58 8.91 11.51
N ARG A 149 -11.04 8.12 10.53
CA ARG A 149 -11.44 8.59 9.19
C ARG A 149 -12.79 7.96 8.78
N PRO A 150 -13.91 8.48 9.26
CA PRO A 150 -15.23 8.01 8.84
C PRO A 150 -15.41 8.02 7.31
N ASP A 151 -16.08 7.00 6.76
CA ASP A 151 -16.31 6.77 5.32
C ASP A 151 -15.08 6.46 4.45
N PHE A 152 -13.86 6.59 4.99
CA PHE A 152 -12.62 6.32 4.24
C PHE A 152 -12.64 4.94 3.58
N PHE A 153 -12.89 3.90 4.35
CA PHE A 153 -12.86 2.52 3.84
C PHE A 153 -13.98 2.21 2.87
N ARG A 154 -15.16 2.82 3.02
CA ARG A 154 -16.24 2.76 2.03
C ARG A 154 -15.82 3.38 0.70
N GLY A 155 -15.16 4.53 0.75
CA GLY A 155 -14.59 5.18 -0.44
C GLY A 155 -13.54 4.32 -1.13
N VAL A 156 -12.60 3.74 -0.36
CA VAL A 156 -11.55 2.85 -0.87
C VAL A 156 -12.15 1.57 -1.46
N ALA A 157 -13.00 0.87 -0.73
CA ALA A 157 -13.62 -0.38 -1.20
C ALA A 157 -14.40 -0.16 -2.50
N THR A 158 -15.18 0.93 -2.56
CA THR A 158 -15.97 1.26 -3.75
C THR A 158 -15.09 1.52 -4.97
N ILE A 159 -14.06 2.38 -4.84
CA ILE A 159 -13.20 2.68 -5.99
C ILE A 159 -12.38 1.48 -6.42
N VAL A 160 -11.80 0.71 -5.49
CA VAL A 160 -10.99 -0.46 -5.85
C VAL A 160 -11.84 -1.54 -6.51
N CYS A 161 -13.07 -1.79 -6.02
CA CYS A 161 -14.02 -2.69 -6.66
C CYS A 161 -14.34 -2.23 -8.09
N LYS A 162 -14.60 -0.94 -8.32
CA LYS A 162 -14.82 -0.38 -9.66
C LYS A 162 -13.60 -0.58 -10.56
N LEU A 163 -12.39 -0.28 -10.07
CA LEU A 163 -11.16 -0.45 -10.84
C LEU A 163 -10.94 -1.92 -11.21
N PHE A 164 -11.21 -2.86 -10.32
CA PHE A 164 -11.08 -4.29 -10.61
C PHE A 164 -12.07 -4.75 -11.69
N ASN A 165 -13.32 -4.27 -11.65
CA ASN A 165 -14.31 -4.57 -12.68
C ASN A 165 -13.99 -3.91 -14.04
N ILE A 166 -13.30 -2.77 -14.05
CA ILE A 166 -12.91 -2.05 -15.26
C ILE A 166 -11.67 -2.69 -15.89
N VAL A 167 -10.60 -2.86 -15.08
CA VAL A 167 -9.28 -3.28 -15.56
C VAL A 167 -9.16 -4.80 -15.68
N GLN A 168 -9.86 -5.54 -14.85
CA GLN A 168 -9.84 -7.02 -14.76
C GLN A 168 -8.40 -7.57 -14.67
N PRO A 169 -7.64 -7.16 -13.64
CA PRO A 169 -6.25 -7.58 -13.49
C PRO A 169 -6.15 -9.05 -13.04
N SER A 170 -5.07 -9.71 -13.45
CA SER A 170 -4.71 -11.03 -12.91
C SER A 170 -4.08 -10.91 -11.52
N ILE A 171 -3.28 -9.85 -11.30
CA ILE A 171 -2.66 -9.54 -10.02
C ILE A 171 -2.72 -8.03 -9.80
N SER A 172 -3.06 -7.62 -8.58
CA SER A 172 -3.01 -6.21 -8.16
C SER A 172 -2.03 -6.02 -7.01
N TYR A 173 -1.27 -4.92 -7.04
CA TYR A 173 -0.17 -4.65 -6.12
C TYR A 173 -0.50 -3.46 -5.23
N PHE A 174 -0.34 -3.65 -3.92
CA PHE A 174 -0.59 -2.65 -2.88
C PHE A 174 0.61 -2.54 -1.94
N GLY A 175 0.85 -1.36 -1.40
CA GLY A 175 1.93 -1.14 -0.44
C GLY A 175 1.49 -1.42 0.99
N GLN A 176 2.29 -2.17 1.75
CA GLN A 176 2.07 -2.48 3.17
C GLN A 176 1.86 -1.23 4.03
N LYS A 177 2.43 -0.09 3.63
CA LYS A 177 2.26 1.18 4.36
C LYS A 177 0.80 1.44 4.73
N ASP A 178 -0.13 1.17 3.82
CA ASP A 178 -1.56 1.32 4.00
C ASP A 178 -2.18 -0.06 4.35
N ILE A 179 -1.69 -0.68 5.44
CA ILE A 179 -1.96 -2.09 5.79
C ILE A 179 -3.45 -2.38 5.97
N SER A 180 -4.20 -1.49 6.62
CA SER A 180 -5.65 -1.66 6.79
C SER A 180 -6.37 -1.69 5.44
N GLN A 181 -5.93 -0.87 4.47
CA GLN A 181 -6.41 -0.93 3.10
C GLN A 181 -6.06 -2.27 2.43
N CYS A 182 -4.85 -2.78 2.64
CA CYS A 182 -4.43 -4.06 2.05
C CYS A 182 -5.31 -5.22 2.55
N ILE A 183 -5.58 -5.25 3.86
CA ILE A 183 -6.43 -6.28 4.48
C ILE A 183 -7.87 -6.14 4.02
N LEU A 184 -8.40 -4.90 3.97
CA LEU A 184 -9.71 -4.62 3.39
C LEU A 184 -9.83 -5.16 1.96
N VAL A 185 -8.86 -4.85 1.09
CA VAL A 185 -8.92 -5.24 -0.32
C VAL A 185 -8.80 -6.76 -0.48
N LYS A 186 -7.92 -7.43 0.29
CA LYS A 186 -7.87 -8.90 0.31
C LYS A 186 -9.23 -9.49 0.71
N LYS A 187 -9.84 -8.97 1.78
CA LYS A 187 -11.13 -9.44 2.27
C LYS A 187 -12.26 -9.16 1.29
N MET A 188 -12.29 -7.99 0.67
CA MET A 188 -13.27 -7.64 -0.36
C MET A 188 -13.17 -8.58 -1.58
N VAL A 189 -11.97 -8.90 -2.03
CA VAL A 189 -11.75 -9.84 -3.16
C VAL A 189 -12.28 -11.23 -2.82
N GLU A 190 -12.00 -11.70 -1.60
CA GLU A 190 -12.50 -12.98 -1.10
C GLU A 190 -14.03 -13.00 -0.99
N ASP A 191 -14.61 -12.05 -0.25
CA ASP A 191 -16.04 -12.02 0.08
C ASP A 191 -16.93 -11.77 -1.15
N LEU A 192 -16.45 -10.98 -2.11
CA LEU A 192 -17.19 -10.66 -3.36
C LEU A 192 -16.80 -11.59 -4.52
N ASN A 193 -15.96 -12.60 -4.30
CA ASN A 193 -15.49 -13.53 -5.33
C ASN A 193 -14.91 -12.81 -6.56
N ILE A 194 -14.19 -11.72 -6.33
CA ILE A 194 -13.54 -10.96 -7.40
C ILE A 194 -12.34 -11.77 -7.91
N PRO A 195 -12.24 -12.07 -9.21
CA PRO A 195 -11.11 -12.84 -9.73
C PRO A 195 -9.81 -12.01 -9.65
N GLY A 196 -8.71 -12.68 -9.33
CA GLY A 196 -7.38 -12.07 -9.28
C GLY A 196 -6.69 -12.24 -7.92
N ILE A 197 -5.41 -11.92 -7.89
CA ILE A 197 -4.54 -12.07 -6.72
C ILE A 197 -4.18 -10.69 -6.20
N ILE A 198 -4.18 -10.52 -4.88
CA ILE A 198 -3.67 -9.31 -4.22
C ILE A 198 -2.27 -9.58 -3.69
N ARG A 199 -1.30 -8.81 -4.19
CA ARG A 199 0.07 -8.78 -3.69
C ARG A 199 0.28 -7.57 -2.78
N VAL A 200 0.74 -7.80 -1.57
CA VAL A 200 1.15 -6.73 -0.66
C VAL A 200 2.68 -6.69 -0.66
N CYS A 201 3.22 -5.55 -1.07
CA CYS A 201 4.67 -5.31 -1.11
C CYS A 201 5.10 -4.54 0.14
N GLU A 202 6.31 -4.83 0.61
CA GLU A 202 6.89 -4.16 1.77
C GLU A 202 6.94 -2.63 1.62
N THR A 203 6.83 -1.94 2.76
CA THR A 203 6.96 -0.49 2.81
C THR A 203 8.37 -0.06 2.42
N LEU A 204 8.50 0.70 1.32
CA LEU A 204 9.76 1.33 0.99
C LEU A 204 9.97 2.56 1.89
N ARG A 205 11.19 2.68 2.44
CA ARG A 205 11.54 3.71 3.40
C ARG A 205 12.68 4.59 2.89
N GLU A 206 12.75 5.81 3.41
CA GLU A 206 13.93 6.65 3.34
C GLU A 206 15.07 6.06 4.17
N GLU A 207 16.30 6.55 4.01
CA GLU A 207 17.49 6.04 4.73
C GLU A 207 17.34 6.10 6.26
N ASP A 208 16.59 7.08 6.77
CA ASP A 208 16.32 7.25 8.20
C ASP A 208 15.15 6.40 8.73
N GLY A 209 14.49 5.63 7.85
CA GLY A 209 13.39 4.74 8.19
C GLY A 209 12.00 5.34 7.97
N LEU A 210 11.86 6.63 7.62
CA LEU A 210 10.56 7.23 7.30
C LEU A 210 9.91 6.50 6.11
N ALA A 211 8.66 6.06 6.26
CA ALA A 211 7.91 5.46 5.17
C ALA A 211 7.68 6.49 4.05
N MET A 212 7.99 6.11 2.81
CA MET A 212 7.76 6.99 1.66
C MET A 212 6.27 7.28 1.47
N SER A 213 5.93 8.55 1.28
CA SER A 213 4.55 9.03 1.10
C SER A 213 4.52 10.29 0.27
N SER A 214 3.50 10.44 -0.59
CA SER A 214 3.24 11.68 -1.33
C SER A 214 3.01 12.88 -0.39
N ARG A 215 2.59 12.63 0.86
CA ARG A 215 2.38 13.67 1.88
C ARG A 215 3.66 14.14 2.57
N ASN A 216 4.78 13.44 2.40
CA ASN A 216 6.06 13.85 3.01
C ASN A 216 6.54 15.21 2.49
N VAL A 217 6.10 15.65 1.31
CA VAL A 217 6.40 16.98 0.74
C VAL A 217 5.81 18.14 1.55
N TYR A 218 4.83 17.87 2.41
CA TYR A 218 4.23 18.89 3.27
C TYR A 218 4.98 19.12 4.59
N LEU A 219 5.93 18.24 4.93
CA LEU A 219 6.74 18.40 6.14
C LEU A 219 7.70 19.58 6.00
N SER A 220 7.74 20.44 7.00
CA SER A 220 8.82 21.45 7.11
C SER A 220 10.17 20.75 7.28
N PRO A 221 11.29 21.44 7.05
CA PRO A 221 12.62 20.86 7.29
C PRO A 221 12.81 20.37 8.74
N GLU A 222 12.21 21.04 9.72
CA GLU A 222 12.21 20.67 11.14
C GLU A 222 11.41 19.40 11.37
N GLU A 223 10.17 19.36 10.88
CA GLU A 223 9.29 18.19 10.97
C GLU A 223 9.90 16.97 10.27
N ARG A 224 10.52 17.17 9.09
CA ARG A 224 11.16 16.08 8.35
C ARG A 224 12.31 15.41 9.14
N ARG A 225 13.07 16.16 9.91
CA ARG A 225 14.18 15.62 10.72
C ARG A 225 13.73 14.66 11.81
N VAL A 226 12.51 14.79 12.32
CA VAL A 226 11.97 13.97 13.39
C VAL A 226 10.87 13.00 12.91
N ALA A 227 10.48 13.07 11.64
CA ALA A 227 9.34 12.30 11.09
C ALA A 227 9.52 10.77 11.20
N ASN A 228 10.75 10.28 11.32
CA ASN A 228 11.05 8.86 11.53
C ASN A 228 10.66 8.36 12.94
N VAL A 229 10.23 9.26 13.85
CA VAL A 229 9.82 8.89 15.22
C VAL A 229 8.75 7.82 15.22
N LEU A 230 7.80 7.88 14.25
CA LEU A 230 6.73 6.89 14.14
C LEU A 230 7.30 5.49 13.87
N TYR A 231 8.22 5.37 12.90
CA TYR A 231 8.86 4.08 12.61
C TYR A 231 9.72 3.58 13.76
N ARG A 232 10.47 4.46 14.45
CA ARG A 232 11.26 4.09 15.63
C ARG A 232 10.36 3.54 16.75
N ALA A 233 9.24 4.19 17.00
CA ALA A 233 8.28 3.75 18.02
C ALA A 233 7.71 2.37 17.71
N LEU A 234 7.23 2.16 16.49
CA LEU A 234 6.68 0.88 16.06
C LEU A 234 7.74 -0.23 16.04
N SER A 235 8.97 0.10 15.60
CA SER A 235 10.09 -0.86 15.59
C SER A 235 10.51 -1.28 17.00
N SER A 236 10.42 -0.39 17.98
CA SER A 236 10.69 -0.72 19.40
C SER A 236 9.67 -1.70 19.95
N ALA A 237 8.38 -1.53 19.63
CA ALA A 237 7.35 -2.50 20.00
C ALA A 237 7.58 -3.85 19.30
N LYS A 238 7.93 -3.85 18.01
CA LYS A 238 8.30 -5.08 17.28
C LYS A 238 9.52 -5.77 17.90
N ALA A 239 10.56 -5.03 18.26
CA ALA A 239 11.76 -5.59 18.91
C ALA A 239 11.42 -6.25 20.24
N ARG A 240 10.50 -5.65 21.03
CA ARG A 240 9.99 -6.26 22.26
C ARG A 240 9.29 -7.59 22.00
N CYS A 241 8.53 -7.70 20.90
CA CYS A 241 7.92 -8.95 20.47
C CYS A 241 8.94 -10.03 20.14
N SER A 242 10.08 -9.66 19.56
CA SER A 242 11.12 -10.59 19.09
C SER A 242 12.10 -11.02 20.18
N SER A 243 12.12 -10.39 21.36
CA SER A 243 13.11 -10.62 22.42
C SER A 243 12.85 -11.83 23.32
N GLY A 244 11.77 -12.60 23.12
CA GLY A 244 11.44 -13.80 23.88
C GLY A 244 10.84 -14.88 23.00
N SER A 245 11.39 -16.10 23.04
CA SER A 245 10.99 -17.21 22.16
C SER A 245 9.54 -17.68 22.36
N ASP A 246 8.93 -17.44 23.54
CA ASP A 246 7.57 -17.91 23.89
C ASP A 246 6.77 -16.84 24.64
N ALA A 247 7.14 -15.57 24.50
CA ALA A 247 6.49 -14.52 25.27
C ALA A 247 5.07 -14.27 24.77
N VAL A 248 4.11 -14.51 25.64
CA VAL A 248 2.76 -13.97 25.53
C VAL A 248 2.84 -12.48 25.86
N LEU A 249 2.51 -11.63 24.89
CA LEU A 249 2.62 -10.18 25.04
C LEU A 249 1.22 -9.58 25.17
N SER A 250 1.12 -8.57 26.04
CA SER A 250 -0.08 -7.79 26.20
C SER A 250 -0.13 -6.65 25.18
N ARG A 251 -1.29 -6.41 24.59
CA ARG A 251 -1.55 -5.21 23.78
C ARG A 251 -1.20 -3.92 24.53
N VAL A 252 -1.55 -3.85 25.81
CA VAL A 252 -1.34 -2.66 26.64
C VAL A 252 0.15 -2.31 26.73
N ASP A 253 1.00 -3.33 26.92
CA ASP A 253 2.45 -3.10 27.02
C ASP A 253 3.04 -2.62 25.69
N LEU A 254 2.58 -3.18 24.56
CA LEU A 254 3.05 -2.76 23.24
C LEU A 254 2.59 -1.34 22.89
N ILE A 255 1.33 -0.99 23.23
CA ILE A 255 0.81 0.36 23.06
C ILE A 255 1.62 1.35 23.91
N ALA A 256 1.89 1.04 25.17
CA ALA A 256 2.67 1.90 26.05
C ALA A 256 4.06 2.20 25.48
N ILE A 257 4.78 1.20 24.97
CA ILE A 257 6.09 1.40 24.32
C ILE A 257 6.01 2.41 23.18
N VAL A 258 4.99 2.26 22.31
CA VAL A 258 4.82 3.15 21.16
C VAL A 258 4.47 4.56 21.62
N GLU A 259 3.51 4.70 22.54
CA GLU A 259 3.05 5.99 23.04
C GLU A 259 4.14 6.76 23.79
N ASP A 260 4.95 6.10 24.61
CA ASP A 260 6.03 6.74 25.37
C ASP A 260 7.05 7.39 24.42
N ILE A 261 7.43 6.69 23.35
CA ILE A 261 8.35 7.24 22.34
C ILE A 261 7.69 8.39 21.57
N LEU A 262 6.43 8.25 21.16
CA LEU A 262 5.72 9.29 20.41
C LEU A 262 5.49 10.54 21.27
N LYS A 263 5.15 10.39 22.54
CA LYS A 263 4.94 11.49 23.50
C LYS A 263 6.24 12.20 23.90
N SER A 264 7.38 11.51 23.77
CA SER A 264 8.69 12.12 24.04
C SER A 264 9.15 13.09 22.93
N GLU A 265 8.51 13.06 21.73
CA GLU A 265 8.83 13.95 20.63
C GLU A 265 7.91 15.19 20.64
N PRO A 266 8.42 16.39 20.96
CA PRO A 266 7.58 17.58 21.13
C PRO A 266 6.84 18.03 19.86
N MET A 267 7.34 17.66 18.68
CA MET A 267 6.71 18.00 17.40
C MET A 267 5.53 17.09 17.05
N VAL A 268 5.32 15.97 17.76
CA VAL A 268 4.12 15.14 17.64
C VAL A 268 2.96 15.86 18.34
N SER A 269 2.18 16.58 17.58
CA SER A 269 1.06 17.37 18.11
C SER A 269 -0.11 16.49 18.56
N ARG A 270 -0.25 15.29 18.00
CA ARG A 270 -1.31 14.33 18.36
C ARG A 270 -0.95 12.90 17.94
N VAL A 271 -1.18 11.95 18.84
CA VAL A 271 -1.30 10.52 18.51
C VAL A 271 -2.78 10.25 18.28
N GLU A 272 -3.18 9.91 17.06
CA GLU A 272 -4.59 9.67 16.74
C GLU A 272 -5.02 8.29 17.22
N TYR A 273 -4.14 7.30 17.03
CA TYR A 273 -4.29 5.96 17.59
C TYR A 273 -2.96 5.21 17.62
N VAL A 274 -2.89 4.20 18.47
CA VAL A 274 -1.96 3.07 18.41
C VAL A 274 -2.82 1.81 18.42
N SER A 275 -2.57 0.88 17.51
CA SER A 275 -3.35 -0.35 17.32
C SER A 275 -2.44 -1.55 17.28
N VAL A 276 -2.84 -2.63 17.95
CA VAL A 276 -2.24 -3.95 17.85
C VAL A 276 -3.34 -4.92 17.45
N ALA A 277 -3.39 -5.27 16.20
CA ALA A 277 -4.56 -5.89 15.59
C ALA A 277 -4.24 -7.18 14.82
N SER A 278 -5.27 -7.98 14.60
CA SER A 278 -5.20 -9.17 13.74
C SER A 278 -4.90 -8.78 12.29
N TYR A 279 -4.00 -9.51 11.66
CA TYR A 279 -3.66 -9.35 10.25
C TYR A 279 -4.74 -9.90 9.29
N THR A 280 -5.80 -10.52 9.80
CA THR A 280 -6.89 -11.06 8.98
C THR A 280 -8.08 -10.10 8.83
N ASN A 281 -8.34 -9.28 9.86
CA ASN A 281 -9.54 -8.42 9.90
C ASN A 281 -9.36 -7.10 10.66
N MET A 282 -8.15 -6.77 11.10
CA MET A 282 -7.81 -5.56 11.86
C MET A 282 -8.54 -5.40 13.20
N LYS A 283 -9.17 -6.46 13.75
CA LYS A 283 -9.72 -6.42 15.11
C LYS A 283 -8.59 -6.43 16.12
N GLU A 284 -8.74 -5.59 17.16
CA GLU A 284 -7.74 -5.48 18.22
C GLU A 284 -7.53 -6.82 18.93
N LEU A 285 -6.28 -7.12 19.25
CA LEU A 285 -5.85 -8.33 19.95
C LEU A 285 -5.46 -7.95 21.39
N ASP A 286 -5.96 -8.65 22.39
CA ASP A 286 -5.55 -8.43 23.77
C ASP A 286 -4.21 -9.11 24.10
N ILE A 287 -3.98 -10.24 23.44
CA ILE A 287 -2.81 -11.10 23.62
C ILE A 287 -2.19 -11.40 22.28
N ILE A 288 -0.86 -11.30 22.20
CA ILE A 288 -0.07 -11.51 20.99
C ILE A 288 0.96 -12.61 21.23
N THR A 289 1.03 -13.56 20.31
CA THR A 289 2.05 -14.61 20.25
C THR A 289 2.67 -14.63 18.85
N THR A 290 3.77 -15.31 18.67
CA THR A 290 4.41 -15.51 17.36
C THR A 290 3.45 -16.20 16.37
N ASP A 291 2.66 -17.16 16.85
CA ASP A 291 1.72 -17.92 16.01
C ASP A 291 0.49 -17.10 15.63
N THR A 292 -0.06 -16.32 16.55
CA THR A 292 -1.17 -15.42 16.22
C THR A 292 -0.72 -14.28 15.30
N GLY A 293 0.52 -13.82 15.47
CA GLY A 293 1.04 -12.65 14.76
C GLY A 293 0.22 -11.39 15.05
N ALA A 294 0.73 -10.24 14.64
CA ALA A 294 0.01 -8.97 14.76
C ALA A 294 0.44 -7.95 13.71
N VAL A 295 -0.45 -7.00 13.44
CA VAL A 295 -0.16 -5.71 12.84
C VAL A 295 -0.08 -4.69 13.96
N ILE A 296 1.07 -4.05 14.13
CA ILE A 296 1.24 -2.91 15.05
C ILE A 296 1.27 -1.66 14.19
N SER A 297 0.28 -0.80 14.33
CA SER A 297 0.09 0.38 13.47
C SER A 297 -0.25 1.62 14.29
N SER A 298 0.07 2.79 13.73
CA SER A 298 -0.27 4.05 14.38
C SER A 298 -0.44 5.16 13.36
N ALA A 299 -1.23 6.17 13.74
CA ALA A 299 -1.34 7.44 13.07
C ALA A 299 -1.03 8.58 14.02
N ILE A 300 -0.20 9.52 13.54
CA ILE A 300 0.18 10.71 14.30
C ILE A 300 -0.03 11.98 13.47
N ARG A 301 -0.12 13.10 14.16
CA ARG A 301 0.03 14.43 13.57
C ARG A 301 1.41 14.98 13.93
N LEU A 302 2.18 15.29 12.88
CA LEU A 302 3.44 16.01 13.00
C LEU A 302 3.20 17.39 12.38
N GLY A 303 3.06 18.41 13.22
CA GLY A 303 2.48 19.67 12.77
C GLY A 303 1.10 19.48 12.15
N SER A 304 0.97 19.90 10.89
CA SER A 304 -0.27 19.73 10.11
C SER A 304 -0.33 18.38 9.36
N VAL A 305 0.79 17.68 9.22
CA VAL A 305 0.89 16.48 8.38
C VAL A 305 0.48 15.24 9.16
N ARG A 306 -0.43 14.46 8.59
CA ARG A 306 -0.79 13.16 9.12
C ARG A 306 0.17 12.09 8.58
N LEU A 307 0.86 11.40 9.47
CA LEU A 307 1.72 10.26 9.16
C LEU A 307 1.09 8.97 9.66
N ILE A 308 1.14 7.94 8.84
CA ILE A 308 0.77 6.56 9.21
C ILE A 308 1.91 5.62 8.89
N ASP A 309 2.05 4.60 9.72
CA ASP A 309 2.99 3.51 9.48
C ASP A 309 2.56 2.25 10.23
N ASN A 310 3.20 1.13 9.91
CA ASN A 310 2.98 -0.13 10.59
C ASN A 310 4.20 -1.04 10.53
N VAL A 311 4.23 -2.00 11.43
CA VAL A 311 5.14 -3.14 11.41
C VAL A 311 4.34 -4.43 11.59
N LEU A 312 4.83 -5.50 10.99
CA LEU A 312 4.26 -6.83 11.11
C LEU A 312 5.07 -7.65 12.11
N PHE A 313 4.42 -8.59 12.81
CA PHE A 313 5.06 -9.51 13.73
C PHE A 313 4.50 -10.92 13.58
N GLY A 314 5.39 -11.94 13.69
CA GLY A 314 5.01 -13.35 13.71
C GLY A 314 4.30 -13.81 12.43
N ALA A 315 3.19 -14.52 12.58
CA ALA A 315 2.42 -15.03 11.43
C ALA A 315 2.00 -13.95 10.45
N ALA A 316 1.83 -12.69 10.86
CA ALA A 316 1.48 -11.59 9.96
C ALA A 316 2.54 -11.34 8.90
N GLU A 317 3.84 -11.46 9.22
CA GLU A 317 4.95 -11.28 8.27
C GLU A 317 4.89 -12.28 7.12
N LYS A 318 4.51 -13.53 7.42
CA LYS A 318 4.46 -14.62 6.46
C LYS A 318 3.20 -14.61 5.59
N ASN A 319 2.07 -14.13 6.14
CA ASN A 319 0.76 -14.28 5.50
C ASN A 319 0.28 -13.02 4.76
N ILE A 320 0.87 -11.86 5.05
CA ILE A 320 0.52 -10.61 4.36
C ILE A 320 1.38 -10.41 3.11
N LEU A 321 2.70 -10.58 3.24
CA LEU A 321 3.70 -10.31 2.20
C LEU A 321 3.92 -11.54 1.29
N ILE A 322 2.88 -11.96 0.58
CA ILE A 322 2.99 -13.08 -0.36
C ILE A 322 2.67 -12.60 -1.76
#